data_865407752fa8c7d7b0e3736b4db3f866
#
_entry.id   865407752fa8c7d7b0e3736b4db3f866
#
_cell.length_a   1.000
_cell.length_b   1.000
_cell.length_c   1.000
_cell.angle_alpha   90.00
_cell.angle_beta   90.00
_cell.angle_gamma   90.00
#
_symmetry.space_group_name_H-M   'P 1'
#
loop_
_entity.id
_entity.type
_entity.pdbx_description
1 polymer ?
#
loop_
_entity_poly.entity_id
_entity_poly.type
_entity_poly.pdbx_seq_one_letter_code
_entity_poly.pdbx_strand_id
1 'polypeptide(L)'
;MKKLIKILLILIAVILVIKPVYSYFNFSFSNESIFKTKKYNFILNGNGGVYVNLDKVVVKNNKVILPEPIRKGYTFLNYDGDNNIENINSKEIYANWNINIYNINYELNGGHLSNRRDDYTVEDTFNLEIPYKDGSTFIGWTGSNGDVPNSNVQILKGTTGNLNYVANWNTQKYTIDVNPVIQNNLHSSGLDGFTFSIWLNDILVADHVIDYYNTDIEYGTKLKIYVYDRDGYSIRSFRENTYVINSNLDIRPEWYDDIPPTITSFSVTNLGYYDPKYGALKGWNIRVYINGYDNGTGINKYQTWLKPYGSGSGAARKDGNDRTLKNVLYLEEDSGRTFCAYAIDNAGNEAEMCETFKV
;
A
#
# COMPACT_ATOMS: atom_id res chain seq x y z
N MET A 1 39.49 -46.16 7.03
CA MET A 1 40.23 -45.45 8.08
C MET A 1 39.66 -44.06 8.40
N LYS A 2 39.46 -43.12 7.48
CA LYS A 2 38.96 -41.77 7.81
C LYS A 2 37.55 -41.69 8.45
N LYS A 3 36.64 -42.65 8.15
CA LYS A 3 35.29 -42.72 8.79
C LYS A 3 35.34 -43.26 10.20
N LEU A 4 36.20 -44.22 10.48
CA LEU A 4 36.39 -44.77 11.84
C LEU A 4 37.04 -43.74 12.77
N ILE A 5 37.99 -42.95 12.29
CA ILE A 5 38.63 -41.88 13.05
C ILE A 5 37.63 -40.76 13.40
N LYS A 6 36.70 -40.39 12.48
CA LYS A 6 35.62 -39.43 12.78
C LYS A 6 34.66 -39.95 13.84
N ILE A 7 34.27 -41.22 13.77
CA ILE A 7 33.38 -41.85 14.77
C ILE A 7 34.08 -41.94 16.13
N LEU A 8 35.36 -42.26 16.15
CA LEU A 8 36.15 -42.30 17.38
C LEU A 8 36.35 -40.93 18.01
N LEU A 9 36.55 -39.88 17.18
CA LEU A 9 36.64 -38.50 17.66
C LEU A 9 35.29 -37.99 18.19
N ILE A 10 34.16 -38.35 17.60
CA ILE A 10 32.81 -38.02 18.12
C ILE A 10 32.53 -38.78 19.42
N LEU A 11 32.93 -40.06 19.53
CA LEU A 11 32.82 -40.84 20.77
C LEU A 11 33.71 -40.29 21.89
N ILE A 12 34.93 -39.84 21.57
CA ILE A 12 35.82 -39.20 22.54
C ILE A 12 35.28 -37.83 22.96
N ALA A 13 34.66 -37.04 22.03
CA ALA A 13 33.99 -35.77 22.36
C ALA A 13 32.75 -36.01 23.25
N VAL A 14 31.97 -37.06 23.00
CA VAL A 14 30.81 -37.43 23.83
C VAL A 14 31.25 -37.93 25.21
N ILE A 15 32.38 -38.69 25.28
CA ILE A 15 32.91 -39.12 26.60
C ILE A 15 33.54 -37.98 27.37
N LEU A 16 34.08 -36.94 26.70
CA LEU A 16 34.56 -35.71 27.35
C LEU A 16 33.45 -34.81 27.85
N VAL A 17 32.25 -34.93 27.29
CA VAL A 17 31.06 -34.17 27.74
C VAL A 17 30.35 -34.81 28.94
N ILE A 18 30.58 -36.12 29.17
CA ILE A 18 30.03 -36.85 30.35
C ILE A 18 31.17 -37.07 31.37
N LYS A 19 31.84 -35.98 31.77
CA LYS A 19 32.60 -36.06 33.03
C LYS A 19 31.63 -35.97 34.19
N PRO A 20 31.81 -36.81 35.24
CA PRO A 20 30.86 -36.81 36.35
C PRO A 20 30.79 -35.41 37.01
N VAL A 21 29.57 -35.05 37.31
CA VAL A 21 29.19 -33.80 38.03
C VAL A 21 29.86 -33.71 39.39
N TYR A 22 30.56 -34.75 39.78
CA TYR A 22 31.18 -34.90 41.08
C TYR A 22 32.71 -34.89 41.01
N SER A 23 33.34 -34.06 41.81
CA SER A 23 34.79 -34.01 41.99
C SER A 23 35.13 -34.30 43.44
N TYR A 24 35.89 -35.39 43.64
CA TYR A 24 36.38 -35.77 44.95
C TYR A 24 37.73 -35.08 45.21
N PHE A 25 37.82 -34.39 46.35
CA PHE A 25 39.06 -33.76 46.77
C PHE A 25 39.59 -34.42 48.01
N ASN A 26 40.81 -34.89 47.90
CA ASN A 26 41.64 -35.30 49.03
C ASN A 26 42.85 -34.34 49.08
N PHE A 27 42.87 -33.42 49.95
CA PHE A 27 44.08 -32.63 50.15
C PHE A 27 44.49 -32.58 51.59
N SER A 28 45.82 -32.47 51.75
CA SER A 28 46.46 -32.35 53.02
C SER A 28 47.28 -31.08 53.04
N PHE A 29 47.20 -30.32 54.13
CA PHE A 29 48.15 -29.25 54.35
C PHE A 29 48.78 -29.39 55.75
N SER A 30 50.03 -28.95 55.81
CA SER A 30 50.79 -28.92 57.08
C SER A 30 50.61 -27.56 57.72
N ASN A 31 50.31 -27.54 59.02
CA ASN A 31 50.41 -26.33 59.84
C ASN A 31 51.86 -26.23 60.33
N GLU A 32 52.58 -25.17 60.03
CA GLU A 32 54.04 -25.07 60.31
C GLU A 32 54.45 -25.14 61.79
N SER A 33 53.49 -25.11 62.66
CA SER A 33 53.77 -25.15 64.15
C SER A 33 53.58 -26.52 64.78
N ILE A 34 52.97 -27.53 64.13
CA ILE A 34 52.80 -28.88 64.64
C ILE A 34 52.79 -29.83 63.46
N PHE A 35 53.73 -30.76 63.33
CA PHE A 35 53.84 -31.78 62.32
C PHE A 35 52.65 -32.77 62.21
N LYS A 36 51.42 -32.26 62.05
CA LYS A 36 50.20 -33.08 61.81
C LYS A 36 49.57 -32.65 60.51
N THR A 37 49.73 -33.49 59.50
CA THR A 37 49.00 -33.37 58.23
C THR A 37 47.56 -33.77 58.45
N LYS A 38 46.61 -32.84 58.40
CA LYS A 38 45.18 -33.11 58.47
C LYS A 38 44.65 -33.30 57.03
N LYS A 39 44.02 -34.44 56.77
CA LYS A 39 43.38 -34.72 55.46
C LYS A 39 41.90 -34.36 55.56
N TYR A 40 41.40 -33.59 54.56
CA TYR A 40 40.01 -33.28 54.44
C TYR A 40 39.45 -33.88 53.14
N ASN A 41 38.32 -34.56 53.24
CA ASN A 41 37.62 -35.16 52.13
C ASN A 41 36.26 -34.46 51.97
N PHE A 42 35.95 -33.91 50.84
CA PHE A 42 34.64 -33.36 50.53
C PHE A 42 34.32 -33.54 49.01
N ILE A 43 33.05 -33.43 48.66
CA ILE A 43 32.55 -33.58 47.32
C ILE A 43 32.07 -32.21 46.86
N LEU A 44 32.60 -31.71 45.72
CA LEU A 44 32.03 -30.56 45.04
C LEU A 44 31.08 -31.03 43.98
N ASN A 45 29.81 -30.67 44.16
CA ASN A 45 28.77 -30.91 43.17
C ASN A 45 28.52 -29.63 42.38
N GLY A 46 28.90 -29.64 41.13
CA GLY A 46 28.74 -28.49 40.23
C GLY A 46 27.27 -28.17 39.86
N ASN A 47 26.32 -29.07 40.28
CA ASN A 47 24.89 -28.91 39.99
C ASN A 47 24.63 -28.53 38.51
N GLY A 48 25.20 -29.30 37.57
CA GLY A 48 25.17 -29.04 36.13
C GLY A 48 26.32 -28.16 35.61
N GLY A 49 27.13 -27.59 36.46
CA GLY A 49 28.33 -26.87 36.10
C GLY A 49 29.58 -27.75 36.07
N VAL A 50 30.62 -27.28 35.41
CA VAL A 50 31.94 -27.92 35.24
C VAL A 50 33.02 -27.08 35.92
N TYR A 51 33.99 -27.73 36.51
CA TYR A 51 35.17 -27.12 37.16
C TYR A 51 36.33 -27.13 36.16
N VAL A 52 36.96 -25.98 35.94
CA VAL A 52 38.08 -25.85 34.98
C VAL A 52 39.44 -25.70 35.70
N ASN A 53 39.48 -25.33 36.98
CA ASN A 53 40.71 -25.07 37.74
C ASN A 53 40.63 -25.70 39.15
N LEU A 54 40.61 -27.01 39.22
CA LEU A 54 40.52 -27.74 40.51
C LEU A 54 41.78 -27.67 41.35
N ASP A 55 42.91 -27.31 40.74
CA ASP A 55 44.21 -27.08 41.41
C ASP A 55 44.26 -25.79 42.26
N LYS A 56 43.27 -24.93 42.14
CA LYS A 56 43.19 -23.67 42.87
C LYS A 56 42.45 -23.71 44.17
N VAL A 57 42.20 -24.93 44.72
CA VAL A 57 41.62 -25.05 46.07
C VAL A 57 42.69 -24.65 47.10
N VAL A 58 42.41 -23.60 47.83
CA VAL A 58 43.35 -23.07 48.87
C VAL A 58 42.61 -22.89 50.21
N VAL A 59 43.34 -22.93 51.28
CA VAL A 59 42.80 -22.64 52.64
C VAL A 59 43.30 -21.29 53.11
N LYS A 60 42.41 -20.43 53.51
CA LYS A 60 42.72 -19.10 54.02
C LYS A 60 41.77 -18.78 55.19
N ASN A 61 42.31 -18.34 56.34
CA ASN A 61 41.50 -17.96 57.53
C ASN A 61 40.48 -19.03 57.94
N ASN A 62 40.89 -20.28 58.07
CA ASN A 62 40.06 -21.41 58.40
C ASN A 62 38.91 -21.73 57.42
N LYS A 63 38.94 -21.16 56.23
CA LYS A 63 37.97 -21.43 55.16
C LYS A 63 38.66 -22.03 53.96
N VAL A 64 37.99 -23.00 53.31
CA VAL A 64 38.37 -23.53 52.00
C VAL A 64 37.84 -22.61 50.95
N ILE A 65 38.75 -22.04 50.13
CA ILE A 65 38.40 -21.26 48.97
C ILE A 65 38.22 -22.24 47.82
N LEU A 66 36.99 -22.33 47.31
CA LEU A 66 36.60 -23.25 46.27
C LEU A 66 36.65 -22.54 44.89
N PRO A 67 37.06 -23.24 43.83
CA PRO A 67 37.02 -22.70 42.49
C PRO A 67 35.59 -22.53 42.01
N GLU A 68 35.28 -21.41 41.36
CA GLU A 68 33.96 -21.21 40.76
C GLU A 68 33.76 -22.11 39.55
N PRO A 69 32.67 -22.88 39.49
CA PRO A 69 32.32 -23.69 38.36
C PRO A 69 31.73 -22.83 37.21
N ILE A 70 31.72 -23.35 35.99
CA ILE A 70 31.12 -22.70 34.85
C ILE A 70 29.93 -23.53 34.36
N ARG A 71 28.79 -22.85 34.13
CA ARG A 71 27.60 -23.46 33.52
C ARG A 71 27.08 -22.55 32.43
N LYS A 72 26.98 -23.08 31.22
CA LYS A 72 26.51 -22.32 30.06
C LYS A 72 25.09 -21.80 30.30
N GLY A 73 24.87 -20.52 30.14
CA GLY A 73 23.56 -19.86 30.35
C GLY A 73 23.21 -19.59 31.80
N TYR A 74 24.15 -19.75 32.73
CA TYR A 74 23.96 -19.48 34.13
C TYR A 74 25.12 -18.66 34.70
N THR A 75 24.82 -17.89 35.69
CA THR A 75 25.81 -17.17 36.54
C THR A 75 25.93 -17.91 37.87
N PHE A 76 27.18 -18.24 38.26
CA PHE A 76 27.44 -18.85 39.58
C PHE A 76 27.01 -17.85 40.68
N LEU A 77 26.24 -18.31 41.61
CA LEU A 77 25.74 -17.49 42.71
C LEU A 77 26.59 -17.70 44.00
N ASN A 78 26.64 -18.91 44.47
CA ASN A 78 27.39 -19.33 45.64
C ASN A 78 27.41 -20.84 45.75
N TYR A 79 28.04 -21.34 46.80
CA TYR A 79 27.93 -22.71 47.28
C TYR A 79 26.95 -22.75 48.45
N ASP A 80 26.14 -23.82 48.57
CA ASP A 80 25.15 -24.01 49.64
C ASP A 80 25.74 -24.62 50.91
N GLY A 81 26.97 -25.08 50.88
CA GLY A 81 27.63 -25.70 52.03
C GLY A 81 28.48 -24.74 52.85
N ASP A 82 28.68 -25.12 54.09
CA ASP A 82 29.67 -24.46 54.95
C ASP A 82 31.07 -24.82 54.52
N ASN A 83 31.85 -23.84 54.05
CA ASN A 83 33.24 -24.01 53.61
C ASN A 83 34.26 -23.81 54.77
N ASN A 84 33.83 -23.80 56.05
CA ASN A 84 34.72 -23.77 57.18
C ASN A 84 35.48 -25.09 57.25
N ILE A 85 36.79 -25.01 57.34
CA ILE A 85 37.68 -26.20 57.34
C ILE A 85 37.33 -27.22 58.43
N GLU A 86 36.75 -26.79 59.54
CA GLU A 86 36.36 -27.67 60.66
C GLU A 86 35.11 -28.49 60.30
N ASN A 87 34.25 -27.98 59.46
CA ASN A 87 32.93 -28.50 59.17
C ASN A 87 32.80 -29.15 57.78
N ILE A 88 33.79 -28.95 56.89
CA ILE A 88 33.70 -29.38 55.49
C ILE A 88 33.94 -30.86 55.28
N ASN A 89 34.56 -31.55 56.27
CA ASN A 89 34.99 -32.95 56.11
C ASN A 89 33.78 -33.90 55.91
N SER A 90 33.86 -34.77 54.87
CA SER A 90 32.82 -35.70 54.47
C SER A 90 31.47 -35.09 54.03
N LYS A 91 31.46 -33.80 53.63
CA LYS A 91 30.27 -33.11 53.12
C LYS A 91 30.24 -33.05 51.61
N GLU A 92 29.06 -32.95 51.11
CA GLU A 92 28.78 -32.57 49.71
C GLU A 92 28.39 -31.09 49.68
N ILE A 93 28.98 -30.32 48.80
CA ILE A 93 28.77 -28.88 48.63
C ILE A 93 28.27 -28.67 47.22
N TYR A 94 27.11 -28.05 47.08
CA TYR A 94 26.44 -27.82 45.81
C TYR A 94 26.63 -26.39 45.33
N ALA A 95 26.85 -26.26 44.00
CA ALA A 95 26.85 -24.95 43.34
C ALA A 95 25.42 -24.48 43.10
N ASN A 96 25.13 -23.25 43.49
CA ASN A 96 23.88 -22.56 43.21
C ASN A 96 24.04 -21.63 42.01
N TRP A 97 23.00 -21.57 41.17
CA TRP A 97 23.01 -20.90 39.89
C TRP A 97 21.86 -19.92 39.75
N ASN A 98 22.15 -18.77 39.17
CA ASN A 98 21.14 -17.87 38.65
C ASN A 98 21.07 -18.09 37.12
N ILE A 99 19.86 -18.34 36.57
CA ILE A 99 19.68 -18.47 35.15
C ILE A 99 19.80 -17.10 34.45
N ASN A 100 20.56 -17.03 33.40
CA ASN A 100 20.75 -15.79 32.63
C ASN A 100 19.58 -15.57 31.69
N ILE A 101 19.07 -14.33 31.65
CA ILE A 101 18.06 -13.86 30.72
C ILE A 101 18.77 -13.15 29.58
N TYR A 102 18.41 -13.47 28.35
CA TYR A 102 18.94 -12.89 27.12
C TYR A 102 17.83 -12.19 26.37
N ASN A 103 18.14 -11.04 25.76
CA ASN A 103 17.18 -10.25 25.01
C ASN A 103 17.04 -10.73 23.56
N ILE A 104 15.83 -10.59 23.00
CA ILE A 104 15.54 -10.74 21.60
C ILE A 104 15.14 -9.37 21.05
N ASN A 105 15.92 -8.84 20.13
CA ASN A 105 15.67 -7.57 19.48
C ASN A 105 15.10 -7.81 18.09
N TYR A 106 14.04 -7.08 17.75
CA TYR A 106 13.38 -7.18 16.45
C TYR A 106 13.40 -5.85 15.72
N GLU A 107 13.85 -5.87 14.47
CA GLU A 107 13.67 -4.83 13.49
C GLU A 107 12.56 -5.29 12.53
N LEU A 108 11.34 -4.77 12.72
CA LEU A 108 10.15 -5.28 12.04
C LEU A 108 9.90 -4.64 10.66
N ASN A 109 10.64 -3.58 10.29
CA ASN A 109 10.51 -2.87 9.01
C ASN A 109 9.05 -2.49 8.67
N GLY A 110 8.34 -1.95 9.68
CA GLY A 110 6.94 -1.54 9.57
C GLY A 110 5.93 -2.67 9.79
N GLY A 111 6.37 -3.89 10.11
CA GLY A 111 5.51 -4.98 10.56
C GLY A 111 5.24 -4.94 12.07
N HIS A 112 4.45 -5.87 12.56
CA HIS A 112 4.14 -6.05 13.98
C HIS A 112 3.98 -7.52 14.35
N LEU A 113 4.19 -7.83 15.62
CA LEU A 113 4.00 -9.14 16.24
C LEU A 113 2.81 -9.05 17.20
N SER A 114 1.96 -10.07 17.18
CA SER A 114 0.78 -10.15 18.08
C SER A 114 1.17 -10.64 19.47
N ASN A 115 2.13 -11.59 19.54
CA ASN A 115 2.62 -12.18 20.77
C ASN A 115 4.15 -12.06 20.85
N ARG A 116 4.63 -10.82 20.94
CA ARG A 116 6.05 -10.52 20.98
C ARG A 116 6.71 -11.09 22.23
N ARG A 117 7.77 -11.85 22.03
CA ARG A 117 8.63 -12.35 23.10
C ARG A 117 9.98 -11.64 23.05
N ASP A 118 10.30 -10.88 24.10
CA ASP A 118 11.48 -10.01 24.14
C ASP A 118 12.69 -10.62 24.85
N ASP A 119 12.50 -11.76 25.51
CA ASP A 119 13.56 -12.43 26.24
C ASP A 119 13.43 -13.96 26.22
N TYR A 120 14.51 -14.60 26.64
CA TYR A 120 14.57 -16.05 26.77
C TYR A 120 15.72 -16.46 27.69
N THR A 121 15.71 -17.73 28.11
CA THR A 121 16.75 -18.38 28.88
C THR A 121 17.34 -19.56 28.12
N VAL A 122 18.43 -20.12 28.62
CA VAL A 122 19.07 -21.32 28.06
C VAL A 122 18.18 -22.57 28.07
N GLU A 123 17.13 -22.57 28.88
CA GLU A 123 16.19 -23.70 29.01
C GLU A 123 15.02 -23.64 28.02
N ASP A 124 14.84 -22.51 27.33
CA ASP A 124 13.72 -22.29 26.44
C ASP A 124 13.88 -22.97 25.08
N THR A 125 12.72 -23.40 24.53
CA THR A 125 12.59 -23.86 23.14
C THR A 125 11.27 -23.35 22.60
N PHE A 126 11.32 -22.54 21.50
CA PHE A 126 10.14 -21.98 20.84
C PHE A 126 10.47 -21.53 19.43
N ASN A 127 9.45 -21.35 18.61
CA ASN A 127 9.57 -20.72 17.31
C ASN A 127 9.32 -19.21 17.42
N LEU A 128 10.03 -18.44 16.60
CA LEU A 128 9.69 -17.03 16.42
C LEU A 128 8.31 -16.91 15.74
N GLU A 129 7.53 -15.96 16.19
CA GLU A 129 6.26 -15.64 15.55
C GLU A 129 6.50 -15.05 14.15
N ILE A 130 5.59 -15.35 13.22
CA ILE A 130 5.54 -14.74 11.90
C ILE A 130 4.91 -13.35 12.05
N PRO A 131 5.62 -12.27 11.74
CA PRO A 131 5.07 -10.93 11.85
C PRO A 131 4.07 -10.64 10.73
N TYR A 132 3.23 -9.64 10.92
CA TYR A 132 2.27 -9.18 9.96
C TYR A 132 2.57 -7.74 9.51
N LYS A 133 2.35 -7.46 8.23
CA LYS A 133 2.44 -6.12 7.62
C LYS A 133 1.45 -6.02 6.47
N ASP A 134 0.61 -4.95 6.50
CA ASP A 134 -0.36 -4.68 5.44
C ASP A 134 0.32 -4.57 4.08
N GLY A 135 -0.30 -5.16 3.07
CA GLY A 135 0.16 -5.12 1.70
C GLY A 135 1.53 -5.75 1.45
N SER A 136 2.01 -6.59 2.37
CA SER A 136 3.30 -7.25 2.23
C SER A 136 3.23 -8.70 2.67
N THR A 137 4.02 -9.55 2.02
CA THR A 137 4.20 -10.95 2.40
C THR A 137 5.52 -11.10 3.15
N PHE A 138 5.48 -11.74 4.32
CA PHE A 138 6.70 -12.04 5.07
C PHE A 138 7.55 -13.07 4.34
N ILE A 139 8.82 -12.73 4.08
CA ILE A 139 9.79 -13.61 3.42
C ILE A 139 10.53 -14.45 4.45
N GLY A 140 10.88 -13.86 5.60
CA GLY A 140 11.61 -14.54 6.66
C GLY A 140 12.44 -13.59 7.50
N TRP A 141 12.96 -14.14 8.59
CA TRP A 141 13.91 -13.51 9.50
C TRP A 141 15.34 -13.63 8.99
N THR A 142 16.13 -12.58 9.10
CA THR A 142 17.60 -12.57 8.99
C THR A 142 18.22 -12.05 10.28
N GLY A 143 19.55 -12.14 10.41
CA GLY A 143 20.30 -11.67 11.58
C GLY A 143 20.94 -12.82 12.35
N SER A 144 20.53 -13.09 13.58
CA SER A 144 21.12 -14.18 14.40
C SER A 144 20.97 -15.57 13.78
N ASN A 145 20.07 -15.76 12.81
CA ASN A 145 19.91 -16.98 12.03
C ASN A 145 20.69 -16.98 10.69
N GLY A 146 21.43 -15.91 10.39
CA GLY A 146 22.18 -15.73 9.15
C GLY A 146 21.56 -14.72 8.20
N ASP A 147 22.16 -14.57 7.01
CA ASP A 147 21.79 -13.53 6.02
C ASP A 147 20.71 -14.00 5.02
N VAL A 148 20.35 -15.28 5.04
CA VAL A 148 19.29 -15.82 4.18
C VAL A 148 17.97 -15.80 4.94
N PRO A 149 16.92 -15.16 4.42
CA PRO A 149 15.62 -15.11 5.08
C PRO A 149 15.05 -16.51 5.34
N ASN A 150 14.63 -16.75 6.58
CA ASN A 150 14.00 -17.99 7.01
C ASN A 150 12.69 -17.67 7.76
N SER A 151 11.56 -18.17 7.25
CA SER A 151 10.24 -17.95 7.85
C SER A 151 9.98 -18.79 9.09
N ASN A 152 10.78 -19.84 9.33
CA ASN A 152 10.62 -20.75 10.46
C ASN A 152 11.89 -20.82 11.30
N VAL A 153 12.13 -19.78 12.09
CA VAL A 153 13.27 -19.71 13.01
C VAL A 153 12.88 -20.28 14.37
N GLN A 154 13.64 -21.27 14.83
CA GLN A 154 13.46 -21.89 16.13
C GLN A 154 14.63 -21.55 17.07
N ILE A 155 14.32 -21.07 18.26
CA ILE A 155 15.24 -20.95 19.37
C ILE A 155 15.24 -22.26 20.12
N LEU A 156 16.40 -22.90 20.23
CA LEU A 156 16.55 -24.20 20.87
C LEU A 156 17.13 -24.07 22.27
N LYS A 157 16.75 -24.98 23.17
CA LYS A 157 17.41 -25.14 24.47
C LYS A 157 18.93 -25.21 24.29
N GLY A 158 19.66 -24.51 25.12
CA GLY A 158 21.11 -24.38 25.03
C GLY A 158 21.60 -23.16 24.26
N THR A 159 20.69 -22.36 23.64
CA THR A 159 21.01 -21.07 23.04
C THR A 159 21.35 -20.05 24.11
N THR A 160 22.36 -19.20 23.89
CA THR A 160 22.81 -18.16 24.81
C THR A 160 23.22 -16.91 24.05
N GLY A 161 23.17 -15.75 24.73
CA GLY A 161 23.49 -14.43 24.15
C GLY A 161 22.26 -13.71 23.62
N ASN A 162 22.37 -12.40 23.44
CA ASN A 162 21.30 -11.61 22.84
C ASN A 162 21.15 -11.93 21.36
N LEU A 163 19.91 -11.96 20.89
CA LEU A 163 19.55 -12.27 19.52
C LEU A 163 18.96 -11.03 18.84
N ASN A 164 19.27 -10.88 17.55
CA ASN A 164 18.76 -9.78 16.74
C ASN A 164 18.14 -10.36 15.46
N TYR A 165 16.92 -9.95 15.16
CA TYR A 165 16.18 -10.40 13.98
C TYR A 165 15.63 -9.25 13.19
N VAL A 166 15.78 -9.33 11.88
CA VAL A 166 15.25 -8.36 10.91
C VAL A 166 14.18 -9.04 10.09
N ALA A 167 12.99 -8.47 10.07
CA ALA A 167 11.89 -8.95 9.23
C ALA A 167 12.10 -8.51 7.78
N ASN A 168 12.04 -9.45 6.85
CA ASN A 168 12.14 -9.20 5.42
C ASN A 168 10.77 -9.39 4.75
N TRP A 169 10.44 -8.46 3.83
CA TRP A 169 9.11 -8.35 3.22
C TRP A 169 9.18 -8.31 1.71
N ASN A 170 8.18 -8.91 1.07
CA ASN A 170 7.86 -8.68 -0.33
C ASN A 170 6.59 -7.82 -0.39
N THR A 171 6.71 -6.57 -0.84
CA THR A 171 5.57 -5.65 -0.96
C THR A 171 4.71 -6.04 -2.15
N GLN A 172 3.40 -6.10 -1.97
CA GLN A 172 2.43 -6.38 -3.03
C GLN A 172 2.41 -5.23 -4.03
N LYS A 173 2.25 -5.60 -5.31
CA LYS A 173 2.16 -4.66 -6.41
C LYS A 173 0.82 -4.80 -7.12
N TYR A 174 0.34 -3.67 -7.67
CA TYR A 174 -0.96 -3.55 -8.27
C TYR A 174 -0.89 -2.89 -9.62
N THR A 175 -1.92 -3.12 -10.43
CA THR A 175 -2.10 -2.51 -11.74
C THR A 175 -2.98 -1.27 -11.61
N ILE A 176 -2.55 -0.19 -12.27
CA ILE A 176 -3.36 1.00 -12.49
C ILE A 176 -3.58 1.12 -14.00
N ASP A 177 -4.85 1.21 -14.38
CA ASP A 177 -5.32 1.42 -15.74
C ASP A 177 -6.20 2.66 -15.77
N VAL A 178 -5.76 3.71 -16.50
CA VAL A 178 -6.50 4.96 -16.64
C VAL A 178 -6.79 5.18 -18.10
N ASN A 179 -8.06 5.06 -18.48
CA ASN A 179 -8.52 5.25 -19.85
C ASN A 179 -9.70 6.22 -19.87
N PRO A 180 -9.63 7.32 -20.63
CA PRO A 180 -10.72 8.27 -20.76
C PRO A 180 -11.94 7.67 -21.44
N VAL A 181 -13.11 8.12 -21.01
CA VAL A 181 -14.40 7.82 -21.65
C VAL A 181 -15.01 9.11 -22.16
N ILE A 182 -15.34 9.10 -23.45
CA ILE A 182 -16.07 10.20 -24.09
C ILE A 182 -17.49 9.70 -24.36
N GLN A 183 -18.48 10.45 -23.90
CA GLN A 183 -19.88 10.07 -24.06
C GLN A 183 -20.21 9.75 -25.54
N ASN A 184 -20.84 8.59 -25.75
CA ASN A 184 -21.40 8.15 -27.01
C ASN A 184 -20.39 7.94 -28.17
N ASN A 185 -19.09 7.83 -27.90
CA ASN A 185 -18.04 7.72 -28.94
C ASN A 185 -18.17 8.78 -30.05
N LEU A 186 -18.73 9.95 -29.73
CA LEU A 186 -19.08 10.98 -30.71
C LEU A 186 -17.90 11.84 -31.14
N HIS A 187 -16.69 11.50 -30.72
CA HIS A 187 -15.51 12.27 -31.12
C HIS A 187 -14.90 11.74 -32.41
N SER A 188 -15.00 12.53 -33.47
CA SER A 188 -14.54 12.16 -34.81
C SER A 188 -13.01 12.18 -34.99
N SER A 189 -12.25 12.77 -34.07
CA SER A 189 -10.80 12.97 -34.14
C SER A 189 -9.97 12.15 -33.13
N GLY A 190 -10.56 11.14 -32.47
CA GLY A 190 -9.87 10.33 -31.48
C GLY A 190 -9.77 10.98 -30.11
N LEU A 191 -8.81 10.56 -29.25
CA LEU A 191 -8.65 11.02 -27.87
C LEU A 191 -7.82 12.30 -27.73
N ASP A 192 -7.42 12.94 -28.83
CA ASP A 192 -6.57 14.12 -28.81
C ASP A 192 -7.21 15.27 -27.99
N GLY A 193 -6.46 15.77 -27.01
CA GLY A 193 -6.88 16.82 -26.10
C GLY A 193 -7.73 16.41 -24.92
N PHE A 194 -8.11 15.12 -24.78
CA PHE A 194 -8.70 14.58 -23.57
C PHE A 194 -7.57 14.03 -22.70
N THR A 195 -6.95 14.90 -21.91
CA THR A 195 -5.72 14.60 -21.22
C THR A 195 -5.85 14.65 -19.71
N PHE A 196 -4.98 13.91 -19.04
CA PHE A 196 -4.83 13.94 -17.58
C PHE A 196 -3.36 13.82 -17.21
N SER A 197 -3.03 14.17 -15.96
CA SER A 197 -1.70 13.98 -15.40
C SER A 197 -1.78 13.13 -14.15
N ILE A 198 -0.68 12.39 -13.86
CA ILE A 198 -0.58 11.43 -12.77
C ILE A 198 0.65 11.72 -11.92
N TRP A 199 0.44 11.71 -10.61
CA TRP A 199 1.49 11.74 -9.59
C TRP A 199 1.44 10.46 -8.75
N LEU A 200 2.62 9.92 -8.48
CA LEU A 200 2.83 8.84 -7.51
C LEU A 200 3.67 9.37 -6.36
N ASN A 201 3.13 9.33 -5.12
CA ASN A 201 3.77 9.90 -3.94
C ASN A 201 4.25 11.35 -4.16
N ASP A 202 3.36 12.18 -4.75
CA ASP A 202 3.56 13.57 -5.10
C ASP A 202 4.64 13.86 -6.19
N ILE A 203 5.15 12.80 -6.84
CA ILE A 203 6.06 12.90 -8.00
C ILE A 203 5.26 12.78 -9.28
N LEU A 204 5.36 13.76 -10.19
CA LEU A 204 4.74 13.72 -11.52
C LEU A 204 5.38 12.61 -12.35
N VAL A 205 4.61 11.60 -12.74
CA VAL A 205 5.09 10.44 -13.53
C VAL A 205 4.53 10.42 -14.94
N ALA A 206 3.39 11.07 -15.18
CA ALA A 206 2.79 11.24 -16.50
C ALA A 206 2.13 12.62 -16.57
N ASP A 207 2.35 13.35 -17.66
CA ASP A 207 1.84 14.70 -17.85
C ASP A 207 1.12 14.83 -19.18
N HIS A 208 -0.13 15.34 -19.15
CA HIS A 208 -0.98 15.54 -20.33
C HIS A 208 -1.08 14.29 -21.21
N VAL A 209 -1.21 13.11 -20.61
CA VAL A 209 -1.35 11.84 -21.34
C VAL A 209 -2.82 11.52 -21.64
N ILE A 210 -3.05 10.67 -22.64
CA ILE A 210 -4.39 10.22 -23.06
C ILE A 210 -4.75 8.85 -22.49
N ASP A 211 -3.75 8.11 -21.98
CA ASP A 211 -3.89 6.84 -21.28
C ASP A 211 -2.74 6.66 -20.29
N TYR A 212 -2.92 5.79 -19.31
CA TYR A 212 -1.85 5.40 -18.39
C TYR A 212 -2.07 3.97 -17.92
N TYR A 213 -1.06 3.13 -18.11
CA TYR A 213 -1.07 1.75 -17.66
C TYR A 213 0.24 1.41 -16.94
N ASN A 214 0.15 0.89 -15.74
CA ASN A 214 1.31 0.47 -14.95
C ASN A 214 0.95 -0.70 -14.04
N THR A 215 1.73 -1.78 -14.10
CA THR A 215 1.52 -3.03 -13.34
C THR A 215 2.39 -3.17 -12.10
N ASP A 216 3.20 -2.17 -11.77
CA ASP A 216 4.29 -2.28 -10.80
C ASP A 216 4.16 -1.26 -9.65
N ILE A 217 2.93 -0.87 -9.33
CA ILE A 217 2.65 0.12 -8.28
C ILE A 217 2.54 -0.56 -6.93
N GLU A 218 3.42 -0.20 -6.01
CA GLU A 218 3.46 -0.80 -4.68
C GLU A 218 2.24 -0.43 -3.83
N TYR A 219 1.85 -1.37 -2.97
CA TYR A 219 0.84 -1.13 -1.92
C TYR A 219 1.16 0.12 -1.11
N GLY A 220 0.14 0.92 -0.83
CA GLY A 220 0.27 2.15 -0.04
C GLY A 220 0.74 3.36 -0.85
N THR A 221 1.09 3.21 -2.14
CA THR A 221 1.42 4.35 -3.02
C THR A 221 0.23 5.29 -3.09
N LYS A 222 0.47 6.59 -2.91
CA LYS A 222 -0.51 7.64 -3.11
C LYS A 222 -0.55 8.00 -4.59
N LEU A 223 -1.66 7.70 -5.25
CA LEU A 223 -1.93 8.09 -6.63
C LEU A 223 -2.79 9.35 -6.63
N LYS A 224 -2.33 10.41 -7.30
CA LYS A 224 -3.12 11.60 -7.59
C LYS A 224 -3.31 11.71 -9.10
N ILE A 225 -4.53 12.02 -9.52
CA ILE A 225 -4.92 12.25 -10.91
C ILE A 225 -5.52 13.65 -11.04
N TYR A 226 -5.14 14.37 -12.09
CA TYR A 226 -5.75 15.63 -12.48
C TYR A 226 -6.18 15.57 -13.94
N VAL A 227 -7.45 15.90 -14.18
CA VAL A 227 -8.12 15.84 -15.48
C VAL A 227 -8.24 17.26 -16.03
N TYR A 228 -7.77 17.48 -17.27
CA TYR A 228 -7.77 18.79 -17.89
C TYR A 228 -9.07 19.09 -18.61
N ASP A 229 -9.41 20.38 -18.69
CA ASP A 229 -10.54 20.84 -19.47
C ASP A 229 -10.30 20.60 -20.95
N ARG A 230 -11.37 20.27 -21.65
CA ARG A 230 -11.42 20.22 -23.10
C ARG A 230 -12.52 21.16 -23.59
N ASP A 231 -12.16 22.07 -24.51
CA ASP A 231 -13.13 23.01 -25.06
C ASP A 231 -14.30 22.27 -25.73
N GLY A 232 -15.53 22.72 -25.45
CA GLY A 232 -16.75 22.05 -25.87
C GLY A 232 -17.21 20.87 -25.02
N TYR A 233 -16.49 20.53 -23.92
CA TYR A 233 -16.83 19.39 -23.07
C TYR A 233 -16.79 19.78 -21.58
N SER A 234 -17.67 19.17 -20.80
CA SER A 234 -17.62 19.21 -19.35
C SER A 234 -17.03 17.91 -18.78
N ILE A 235 -16.32 18.02 -17.64
CA ILE A 235 -15.81 16.88 -16.89
C ILE A 235 -16.90 16.43 -15.95
N ARG A 236 -17.38 15.18 -16.09
CA ARG A 236 -18.45 14.63 -15.23
C ARG A 236 -17.97 13.63 -14.18
N SER A 237 -16.75 13.08 -14.30
CA SER A 237 -16.20 12.16 -13.31
C SER A 237 -15.66 12.92 -12.09
N PHE A 238 -14.49 13.48 -12.25
CA PHE A 238 -13.78 14.29 -11.26
C PHE A 238 -12.72 15.12 -11.98
N ARG A 239 -12.44 16.32 -11.47
CA ARG A 239 -11.33 17.16 -11.96
C ARG A 239 -10.00 16.73 -11.33
N GLU A 240 -10.02 16.42 -10.04
CA GLU A 240 -8.87 15.92 -9.28
C GLU A 240 -9.33 14.83 -8.32
N ASN A 241 -8.57 13.76 -8.20
CA ASN A 241 -8.82 12.73 -7.20
C ASN A 241 -7.50 12.12 -6.70
N THR A 242 -7.55 11.57 -5.50
CA THR A 242 -6.41 10.90 -4.86
C THR A 242 -6.84 9.55 -4.32
N TYR A 243 -6.02 8.53 -4.58
CA TYR A 243 -6.22 7.14 -4.14
C TYR A 243 -5.01 6.67 -3.35
N VAL A 244 -5.22 5.79 -2.37
CA VAL A 244 -4.15 5.00 -1.76
C VAL A 244 -4.25 3.59 -2.32
N ILE A 245 -3.18 3.12 -2.96
CA ILE A 245 -3.19 1.86 -3.70
C ILE A 245 -3.19 0.67 -2.74
N ASN A 246 -4.27 -0.09 -2.76
CA ASN A 246 -4.46 -1.33 -1.99
C ASN A 246 -5.08 -2.46 -2.83
N SER A 247 -5.37 -2.19 -4.10
CA SER A 247 -5.92 -3.11 -5.09
C SER A 247 -5.62 -2.58 -6.50
N ASN A 248 -5.89 -3.39 -7.52
CA ASN A 248 -5.90 -2.91 -8.89
C ASN A 248 -6.96 -1.82 -9.07
N LEU A 249 -6.63 -0.77 -9.81
CA LEU A 249 -7.54 0.33 -10.13
C LEU A 249 -7.74 0.43 -11.64
N ASP A 250 -9.01 0.52 -12.02
CA ASP A 250 -9.48 0.92 -13.34
C ASP A 250 -10.17 2.28 -13.19
N ILE A 251 -9.57 3.33 -13.73
CA ILE A 251 -10.01 4.71 -13.57
C ILE A 251 -10.44 5.24 -14.92
N ARG A 252 -11.67 5.76 -14.99
CA ARG A 252 -12.30 6.26 -16.21
C ARG A 252 -12.62 7.73 -16.09
N PRO A 253 -11.70 8.67 -16.40
CA PRO A 253 -12.04 10.09 -16.55
C PRO A 253 -13.09 10.26 -17.64
N GLU A 254 -14.13 11.04 -17.37
CA GLU A 254 -15.27 11.16 -18.27
C GLU A 254 -15.47 12.59 -18.73
N TRP A 255 -15.57 12.78 -20.05
CA TRP A 255 -15.94 14.04 -20.67
C TRP A 255 -17.27 13.88 -21.41
N TYR A 256 -18.12 14.85 -21.22
CA TYR A 256 -19.46 14.90 -21.80
C TYR A 256 -19.62 16.20 -22.55
N ASP A 257 -20.19 16.14 -23.75
CA ASP A 257 -20.67 17.27 -24.46
C ASP A 257 -22.08 17.62 -23.96
N ASP A 258 -22.16 18.57 -23.02
CA ASP A 258 -23.42 19.15 -22.54
C ASP A 258 -23.46 20.66 -22.76
N ILE A 259 -22.60 21.18 -23.60
CA ILE A 259 -22.49 22.58 -23.97
C ILE A 259 -23.25 22.80 -25.28
N PRO A 260 -24.33 23.64 -25.27
CA PRO A 260 -25.05 23.92 -26.50
C PRO A 260 -24.19 24.62 -27.57
N PRO A 261 -24.46 24.38 -28.84
CA PRO A 261 -23.79 25.05 -29.96
C PRO A 261 -23.83 26.59 -29.85
N THR A 262 -22.80 27.24 -30.37
CA THR A 262 -22.76 28.68 -30.49
C THR A 262 -23.35 29.13 -31.83
N ILE A 263 -24.41 29.93 -31.78
CA ILE A 263 -24.99 30.55 -32.99
C ILE A 263 -24.18 31.78 -33.36
N THR A 264 -23.61 31.80 -34.56
CA THR A 264 -22.78 32.93 -35.06
C THR A 264 -23.53 33.87 -35.98
N SER A 265 -24.58 33.39 -36.63
CA SER A 265 -25.43 34.21 -37.44
C SER A 265 -26.86 33.69 -37.47
N PHE A 266 -27.80 34.62 -37.40
CA PHE A 266 -29.23 34.39 -37.52
C PHE A 266 -29.86 35.56 -38.22
N SER A 267 -30.76 35.33 -39.16
CA SER A 267 -31.49 36.40 -39.83
C SER A 267 -32.88 35.96 -40.30
N VAL A 268 -33.80 36.87 -40.23
CA VAL A 268 -35.16 36.76 -40.80
C VAL A 268 -35.31 37.84 -41.85
N THR A 269 -35.57 37.41 -43.11
CA THR A 269 -35.61 38.33 -44.24
C THR A 269 -36.93 38.20 -44.99
N ASN A 270 -37.58 39.32 -45.24
CA ASN A 270 -38.77 39.37 -46.08
C ASN A 270 -38.34 39.33 -47.59
N LEU A 271 -38.77 38.32 -48.28
CA LEU A 271 -38.49 38.09 -49.71
C LEU A 271 -39.62 38.68 -50.64
N GLY A 272 -40.59 39.33 -50.07
CA GLY A 272 -41.69 39.93 -50.80
C GLY A 272 -43.01 39.22 -50.61
N TYR A 273 -44.04 39.89 -51.14
CA TYR A 273 -45.43 39.47 -51.04
C TYR A 273 -45.72 38.30 -51.97
N TYR A 274 -46.49 37.30 -51.44
CA TYR A 274 -47.00 36.17 -52.22
C TYR A 274 -48.47 36.38 -52.53
N ASP A 275 -48.84 36.56 -53.79
CA ASP A 275 -50.20 36.68 -54.25
C ASP A 275 -50.62 35.40 -55.04
N PRO A 276 -51.36 34.48 -54.46
CA PRO A 276 -51.84 33.32 -55.21
C PRO A 276 -52.93 33.74 -56.20
N LYS A 277 -52.79 33.26 -57.43
CA LYS A 277 -53.67 33.59 -58.59
C LYS A 277 -55.16 33.24 -58.39
N TYR A 278 -55.54 32.43 -57.39
CA TYR A 278 -56.94 32.03 -57.11
C TYR A 278 -57.20 31.81 -55.62
N GLY A 279 -57.90 32.73 -55.00
CA GLY A 279 -58.68 32.55 -53.80
C GLY A 279 -57.98 32.13 -52.49
N ALA A 280 -56.70 32.00 -52.43
CA ALA A 280 -55.98 31.69 -51.22
C ALA A 280 -55.61 32.98 -50.46
N LEU A 281 -55.46 32.89 -49.16
CA LEU A 281 -55.06 33.99 -48.31
C LEU A 281 -53.67 34.52 -48.72
N LYS A 282 -53.55 35.83 -48.82
CA LYS A 282 -52.28 36.54 -49.16
C LYS A 282 -51.31 36.50 -47.97
N GLY A 283 -50.06 36.27 -48.25
CA GLY A 283 -49.02 36.25 -47.26
C GLY A 283 -47.63 36.60 -47.79
N TRP A 284 -46.67 36.56 -46.95
CA TRP A 284 -45.28 36.93 -47.24
C TRP A 284 -44.41 35.72 -47.33
N ASN A 285 -43.35 35.77 -48.16
CA ASN A 285 -42.29 34.77 -48.20
C ASN A 285 -41.17 35.25 -47.24
N ILE A 286 -40.88 34.47 -46.23
CA ILE A 286 -39.89 34.83 -45.23
C ILE A 286 -38.75 33.81 -45.28
N ARG A 287 -37.53 34.29 -45.46
CA ARG A 287 -36.32 33.48 -45.36
C ARG A 287 -35.79 33.53 -43.92
N VAL A 288 -35.58 32.39 -43.34
CA VAL A 288 -34.92 32.21 -42.04
C VAL A 288 -33.59 31.52 -42.30
N TYR A 289 -32.51 32.14 -41.83
CA TYR A 289 -31.14 31.61 -41.97
C TYR A 289 -30.50 31.54 -40.60
N ILE A 290 -29.73 30.44 -40.34
CA ILE A 290 -28.94 30.26 -39.14
C ILE A 290 -27.61 29.60 -39.52
N ASN A 291 -26.54 30.01 -38.84
CA ASN A 291 -25.27 29.32 -38.83
C ASN A 291 -24.63 29.38 -37.44
N GLY A 292 -23.79 28.43 -37.15
CA GLY A 292 -23.11 28.30 -35.86
C GLY A 292 -22.01 27.26 -35.90
N TYR A 293 -21.38 27.08 -34.79
CA TYR A 293 -20.41 26.03 -34.57
C TYR A 293 -20.60 25.38 -33.22
N ASP A 294 -20.03 24.23 -33.04
CA ASP A 294 -19.90 23.54 -31.77
C ASP A 294 -18.49 22.98 -31.64
N ASN A 295 -17.82 23.23 -30.50
CA ASN A 295 -16.46 22.79 -30.22
C ASN A 295 -16.42 21.38 -29.60
N GLY A 296 -17.57 20.87 -29.18
CA GLY A 296 -17.73 19.53 -28.65
C GLY A 296 -17.91 18.48 -29.75
N THR A 297 -19.08 17.90 -29.83
CA THR A 297 -19.39 16.83 -30.78
C THR A 297 -19.65 17.31 -32.22
N GLY A 298 -19.70 18.62 -32.41
CA GLY A 298 -19.97 19.27 -33.67
C GLY A 298 -21.46 19.35 -34.01
N ILE A 299 -21.80 20.20 -34.96
CA ILE A 299 -23.20 20.42 -35.39
C ILE A 299 -23.73 19.14 -36.08
N ASN A 300 -24.86 18.64 -35.59
CA ASN A 300 -25.64 17.58 -36.20
C ASN A 300 -26.58 18.16 -37.25
N LYS A 301 -27.39 19.14 -36.85
CA LYS A 301 -28.38 19.74 -37.76
C LYS A 301 -28.78 21.15 -37.31
N TYR A 302 -29.34 21.86 -38.25
CA TYR A 302 -30.09 23.09 -38.00
C TYR A 302 -31.58 22.87 -38.25
N GLN A 303 -32.43 23.55 -37.47
CA GLN A 303 -33.87 23.54 -37.65
C GLN A 303 -34.43 24.96 -37.61
N THR A 304 -35.49 25.20 -38.38
CA THR A 304 -36.22 26.46 -38.39
C THR A 304 -37.66 26.24 -37.97
N TRP A 305 -38.23 27.23 -37.28
CA TRP A 305 -39.56 27.14 -36.74
C TRP A 305 -40.29 28.50 -36.78
N LEU A 306 -41.55 28.48 -37.17
CA LEU A 306 -42.46 29.59 -36.95
C LEU A 306 -43.27 29.36 -35.67
N LYS A 307 -43.02 30.13 -34.62
CA LYS A 307 -43.75 29.96 -33.35
C LYS A 307 -45.23 30.23 -33.53
N PRO A 308 -46.11 29.45 -32.84
CA PRO A 308 -47.54 29.67 -32.90
C PRO A 308 -47.89 31.06 -32.31
N TYR A 309 -48.83 31.71 -32.89
CA TYR A 309 -49.41 32.97 -32.42
C TYR A 309 -50.61 32.62 -31.51
N GLY A 310 -50.63 33.08 -30.30
CA GLY A 310 -51.66 32.73 -29.32
C GLY A 310 -51.80 31.20 -29.09
N SER A 311 -53.03 30.69 -29.09
CA SER A 311 -53.29 29.25 -28.99
C SER A 311 -53.28 28.51 -30.30
N GLY A 312 -52.84 29.14 -31.39
CA GLY A 312 -52.80 28.53 -32.75
C GLY A 312 -51.64 27.59 -32.92
N SER A 313 -51.77 26.64 -33.92
CA SER A 313 -50.70 25.74 -34.32
C SER A 313 -49.66 26.47 -35.17
N GLY A 314 -48.40 26.62 -34.71
CA GLY A 314 -47.28 27.04 -35.55
C GLY A 314 -46.84 25.96 -36.52
N ALA A 315 -46.00 26.31 -37.52
CA ALA A 315 -45.37 25.33 -38.35
C ALA A 315 -44.41 24.44 -37.50
N ALA A 316 -44.42 23.15 -37.76
CA ALA A 316 -43.47 22.24 -37.11
C ALA A 316 -42.03 22.64 -37.36
N ARG A 317 -41.11 22.36 -36.42
CA ARG A 317 -39.67 22.43 -36.65
C ARG A 317 -39.28 21.63 -37.86
N LYS A 318 -38.45 22.16 -38.74
CA LYS A 318 -37.98 21.47 -39.93
C LYS A 318 -36.50 21.68 -40.13
N ASP A 319 -35.83 20.64 -40.55
CA ASP A 319 -34.40 20.65 -40.81
C ASP A 319 -34.00 21.61 -41.93
N GLY A 320 -32.85 22.24 -41.76
CA GLY A 320 -32.23 23.16 -42.71
C GLY A 320 -31.79 24.48 -42.05
N ASN A 321 -30.61 24.94 -42.44
CA ASN A 321 -30.00 26.19 -41.98
C ASN A 321 -30.42 27.42 -42.80
N ASP A 322 -31.00 27.22 -43.99
CA ASP A 322 -31.49 28.26 -44.88
C ASP A 322 -32.83 27.81 -45.45
N ARG A 323 -33.88 28.44 -44.97
CA ARG A 323 -35.24 28.01 -45.35
C ARG A 323 -36.17 29.19 -45.66
N THR A 324 -36.88 29.07 -46.76
CA THR A 324 -37.95 29.99 -47.10
C THR A 324 -39.31 29.40 -46.66
N LEU A 325 -39.98 30.10 -45.76
CA LEU A 325 -41.37 29.87 -45.39
C LEU A 325 -42.25 30.65 -46.36
N LYS A 326 -43.10 29.91 -47.08
CA LYS A 326 -43.98 30.53 -48.12
C LYS A 326 -45.33 30.88 -47.52
N ASN A 327 -45.91 31.97 -47.98
CA ASN A 327 -47.26 32.43 -47.67
C ASN A 327 -47.54 32.55 -46.14
N VAL A 328 -46.58 33.15 -45.40
CA VAL A 328 -46.76 33.43 -43.97
C VAL A 328 -47.81 34.53 -43.84
N LEU A 329 -48.90 34.21 -43.19
CA LEU A 329 -50.01 35.17 -42.99
C LEU A 329 -49.70 36.10 -41.82
N TYR A 330 -49.97 37.36 -42.02
CA TYR A 330 -50.05 38.38 -40.98
C TYR A 330 -51.48 38.86 -40.88
N LEU A 331 -52.03 38.92 -39.68
CA LEU A 331 -53.27 39.60 -39.41
C LEU A 331 -53.02 41.06 -39.20
N GLU A 332 -53.92 41.95 -39.61
CA GLU A 332 -53.77 43.42 -39.52
C GLU A 332 -53.48 43.90 -38.10
N GLU A 333 -53.85 43.12 -37.11
CA GLU A 333 -53.64 43.41 -35.68
C GLU A 333 -52.42 42.70 -35.10
N ASP A 334 -51.62 41.99 -35.91
CA ASP A 334 -50.50 41.23 -35.43
C ASP A 334 -49.33 42.14 -34.98
N SER A 335 -48.84 41.88 -33.76
CA SER A 335 -47.61 42.51 -33.24
C SER A 335 -46.33 42.00 -33.93
N GLY A 336 -46.48 41.14 -34.93
CA GLY A 336 -45.42 40.48 -35.66
C GLY A 336 -45.47 38.93 -35.50
N ARG A 337 -44.69 38.27 -36.31
CA ARG A 337 -44.52 36.82 -36.26
C ARG A 337 -43.11 36.45 -35.76
N THR A 338 -43.04 35.54 -34.80
CA THR A 338 -41.75 35.08 -34.26
C THR A 338 -41.26 33.87 -35.02
N PHE A 339 -40.09 34.05 -35.61
CA PHE A 339 -39.34 33.01 -36.28
C PHE A 339 -38.18 32.60 -35.42
N CYS A 340 -37.99 31.32 -35.25
CA CYS A 340 -36.86 30.77 -34.48
C CYS A 340 -36.04 29.82 -35.33
N ALA A 341 -34.78 29.74 -35.01
CA ALA A 341 -33.91 28.72 -35.54
C ALA A 341 -33.10 28.09 -34.44
N TYR A 342 -32.71 26.84 -34.66
CA TYR A 342 -32.04 25.97 -33.70
C TYR A 342 -30.77 25.42 -34.35
N ALA A 343 -29.67 25.45 -33.62
CA ALA A 343 -28.49 24.66 -33.89
C ALA A 343 -28.50 23.50 -32.89
N ILE A 344 -28.34 22.29 -33.37
CA ILE A 344 -28.39 21.05 -32.58
C ILE A 344 -27.08 20.30 -32.83
N ASP A 345 -26.33 19.99 -31.82
CA ASP A 345 -25.10 19.19 -31.91
C ASP A 345 -25.36 17.68 -32.05
N ASN A 346 -24.30 16.91 -32.16
CA ASN A 346 -24.41 15.44 -32.21
C ASN A 346 -24.72 14.80 -30.84
N ALA A 347 -24.51 15.52 -29.73
CA ALA A 347 -24.90 15.09 -28.39
C ALA A 347 -26.40 15.37 -28.08
N GLY A 348 -27.03 16.21 -28.86
CA GLY A 348 -28.43 16.58 -28.73
C GLY A 348 -28.68 17.87 -27.99
N ASN A 349 -27.64 18.65 -27.64
CA ASN A 349 -27.81 19.97 -27.04
C ASN A 349 -28.31 20.97 -28.08
N GLU A 350 -29.15 21.89 -27.65
CA GLU A 350 -29.81 22.85 -28.57
C GLU A 350 -29.51 24.30 -28.17
N ALA A 351 -29.14 25.10 -29.14
CA ALA A 351 -29.15 26.58 -29.04
C ALA A 351 -30.30 27.12 -29.87
N GLU A 352 -31.08 28.05 -29.32
CA GLU A 352 -32.18 28.70 -29.99
C GLU A 352 -31.89 30.21 -30.20
N MET A 353 -32.25 30.76 -31.37
CA MET A 353 -32.33 32.17 -31.61
C MET A 353 -33.64 32.53 -32.30
N CYS A 354 -34.31 33.57 -31.81
CA CYS A 354 -35.61 33.99 -32.28
C CYS A 354 -35.63 35.48 -32.59
N GLU A 355 -36.40 35.85 -33.63
CA GLU A 355 -36.67 37.23 -33.98
C GLU A 355 -38.16 37.41 -34.29
N THR A 356 -38.78 38.46 -33.78
CA THR A 356 -40.14 38.87 -34.12
C THR A 356 -40.09 39.85 -35.28
N PHE A 357 -40.47 39.34 -36.41
CA PHE A 357 -40.49 40.14 -37.66
C PHE A 357 -41.86 40.77 -37.85
N LYS A 358 -41.84 42.08 -38.10
CA LYS A 358 -43.03 42.85 -38.45
C LYS A 358 -42.92 43.25 -39.93
N VAL A 359 -44.05 43.24 -40.64
CA VAL A 359 -44.12 43.66 -42.05
C VAL A 359 -44.31 45.17 -42.15
#